data_4bcec0719148d7e126238ad40989a0be
#
_entry.id   4bcec0719148d7e126238ad40989a0be
#
_cell.length_a   1.000
_cell.length_b   1.000
_cell.length_c   1.000
_cell.angle_alpha   90.00
_cell.angle_beta   90.00
_cell.angle_gamma   90.00
#
_symmetry.space_group_name_H-M   'P 1'
#
loop_
_entity.id
_entity.type
_entity.pdbx_description
1 polymer ?
#
loop_
_entity_poly.entity_id
_entity_poly.type
_entity_poly.pdbx_seq_one_letter_code
_entity_poly.pdbx_strand_id
1 'polypeptide(L)'
;MNEITPVVKQLLIVNVILFVGSLMVPALNDYLPLYYFENPSFQIWQPITHMFMHGGFSHILFNMFALYSFGSVLEQMWGGKKFIIFYILCGLGAAVLHTAVNYWQVHDVMNTLNLNGFTNASIYELLDKTMID
;
A
#
# COMPACT_ATOMS: atom_id res chain seq x y z
N MET A 1 -23.04 -12.15 -15.69
CA MET A 1 -21.91 -12.50 -14.82
C MET A 1 -20.72 -11.60 -15.03
N ASN A 2 -20.43 -11.20 -16.24
CA ASN A 2 -19.18 -10.54 -16.57
C ASN A 2 -19.28 -9.02 -16.59
N GLU A 3 -20.36 -8.49 -16.06
CA GLU A 3 -20.53 -7.06 -15.93
C GLU A 3 -19.75 -6.55 -14.73
N ILE A 4 -19.12 -5.39 -14.92
CA ILE A 4 -18.40 -4.72 -13.83
C ILE A 4 -19.43 -4.09 -12.91
N THR A 5 -19.37 -4.43 -11.63
CA THR A 5 -20.25 -3.86 -10.62
C THR A 5 -19.88 -2.40 -10.32
N PRO A 6 -20.81 -1.57 -9.81
CA PRO A 6 -20.55 -0.12 -9.66
C PRO A 6 -19.35 0.24 -8.80
N VAL A 7 -19.22 -0.36 -7.62
CA VAL A 7 -18.10 -0.04 -6.72
C VAL A 7 -16.78 -0.54 -7.29
N VAL A 8 -16.76 -1.75 -7.84
CA VAL A 8 -15.56 -2.29 -8.49
C VAL A 8 -15.13 -1.40 -9.64
N LYS A 9 -16.10 -0.93 -10.45
CA LYS A 9 -15.79 -0.02 -11.55
C LYS A 9 -15.12 1.26 -11.05
N GLN A 10 -15.65 1.86 -9.98
CA GLN A 10 -15.08 3.07 -9.41
C GLN A 10 -13.67 2.82 -8.87
N LEU A 11 -13.46 1.69 -8.18
CA LEU A 11 -12.13 1.33 -7.68
C LEU A 11 -11.13 1.09 -8.81
N LEU A 12 -11.55 0.44 -9.90
CA LEU A 12 -10.70 0.25 -11.07
C LEU A 12 -10.27 1.60 -11.64
N ILE A 13 -11.22 2.52 -11.79
CA ILE A 13 -10.95 3.85 -12.34
C ILE A 13 -9.97 4.61 -11.44
N VAL A 14 -10.19 4.62 -10.13
CA VAL A 14 -9.32 5.31 -9.18
C VAL A 14 -7.89 4.74 -9.23
N ASN A 15 -7.77 3.41 -9.25
CA ASN A 15 -6.45 2.78 -9.32
C ASN A 15 -5.71 3.14 -10.60
N VAL A 16 -6.40 3.11 -11.74
CA VAL A 16 -5.78 3.45 -13.03
C VAL A 16 -5.38 4.93 -13.07
N ILE A 17 -6.26 5.82 -12.59
CA ILE A 17 -5.97 7.26 -12.56
C ILE A 17 -4.74 7.54 -11.70
N LEU A 18 -4.66 6.93 -10.52
CA LEU A 18 -3.51 7.14 -9.63
C LEU A 18 -2.24 6.53 -10.19
N PHE A 19 -2.34 5.39 -10.88
CA PHE A 19 -1.17 4.80 -11.53
C PHE A 19 -0.63 5.71 -12.63
N VAL A 20 -1.50 6.17 -13.52
CA VAL A 20 -1.10 7.11 -14.59
C VAL A 20 -0.57 8.40 -13.97
N GLY A 21 -1.24 8.92 -12.95
CA GLY A 21 -0.79 10.11 -12.24
C GLY A 21 0.60 9.95 -11.64
N SER A 22 0.91 8.79 -11.09
CA SER A 22 2.22 8.52 -10.50
C SER A 22 3.32 8.44 -11.56
N LEU A 23 2.98 8.07 -12.79
CA LEU A 23 3.93 8.09 -13.91
C LEU A 23 4.20 9.52 -14.39
N MET A 24 3.17 10.37 -14.38
CA MET A 24 3.25 11.75 -14.84
C MET A 24 3.82 12.71 -13.78
N VAL A 25 3.54 12.42 -12.51
CA VAL A 25 3.98 13.24 -11.37
C VAL A 25 4.78 12.32 -10.42
N PRO A 26 6.10 12.20 -10.63
CA PRO A 26 6.92 11.28 -9.83
C PRO A 26 6.88 11.54 -8.32
N ALA A 27 6.60 12.77 -7.89
CA ALA A 27 6.48 13.10 -6.47
C ALA A 27 5.41 12.28 -5.75
N LEU A 28 4.38 11.80 -6.46
CA LEU A 28 3.36 10.96 -5.84
C LEU A 28 3.94 9.65 -5.31
N ASN A 29 5.01 9.16 -5.93
CA ASN A 29 5.68 7.94 -5.47
C ASN A 29 6.47 8.15 -4.19
N ASP A 30 6.66 9.41 -3.77
CA ASP A 30 7.35 9.74 -2.51
C ASP A 30 6.38 9.94 -1.36
N TYR A 31 5.13 10.34 -1.65
CA TYR A 31 4.17 10.74 -0.61
C TYR A 31 3.06 9.73 -0.35
N LEU A 32 2.68 8.94 -1.35
CA LEU A 32 1.51 8.08 -1.25
C LEU A 32 1.80 6.63 -0.84
N PRO A 33 2.97 6.02 -1.16
CA PRO A 33 3.28 4.68 -0.67
C PRO A 33 3.40 4.64 0.84
N LEU A 34 3.21 3.46 1.42
CA LEU A 34 3.29 3.29 2.86
C LEU A 34 4.75 3.15 3.29
N TYR A 35 5.23 4.11 4.06
CA TYR A 35 6.50 4.02 4.76
C TYR A 35 6.28 3.46 6.16
N TYR A 36 7.34 2.89 6.72
CA TYR A 36 7.36 2.48 8.11
C TYR A 36 7.13 3.70 9.02
N PHE A 37 6.35 3.52 10.10
CA PHE A 37 5.90 4.67 10.90
C PHE A 37 7.03 5.44 11.59
N GLU A 38 8.18 4.81 11.84
CA GLU A 38 9.36 5.49 12.40
C GLU A 38 10.23 6.14 11.32
N ASN A 39 9.93 5.92 10.04
CA ASN A 39 10.63 6.54 8.93
C ASN A 39 10.20 8.00 8.83
N PRO A 40 11.15 8.96 8.64
CA PRO A 40 10.81 10.38 8.51
C PRO A 40 9.84 10.69 7.37
N SER A 41 9.79 9.84 6.35
CA SER A 41 8.89 10.03 5.20
C SER A 41 7.46 9.53 5.46
N PHE A 42 7.19 8.91 6.61
CA PHE A 42 5.86 8.42 6.95
C PHE A 42 4.88 9.57 7.11
N GLN A 43 3.68 9.41 6.54
CA GLN A 43 2.58 10.35 6.68
C GLN A 43 1.30 9.59 7.04
N ILE A 44 0.42 10.25 7.78
CA ILE A 44 -0.77 9.61 8.36
C ILE A 44 -1.76 9.08 7.32
N TRP A 45 -1.74 9.60 6.09
CA TRP A 45 -2.65 9.16 5.01
C TRP A 45 -2.17 7.89 4.31
N GLN A 46 -0.92 7.49 4.47
CA GLN A 46 -0.32 6.38 3.72
C GLN A 46 -0.98 5.02 3.95
N PRO A 47 -1.51 4.70 5.15
CA PRO A 47 -2.24 3.44 5.32
C PRO A 47 -3.42 3.27 4.37
N ILE A 48 -4.03 4.36 3.92
CA ILE A 48 -5.10 4.33 2.92
C ILE A 48 -4.54 4.47 1.50
N THR A 49 -3.68 5.46 1.26
CA THR A 49 -3.23 5.75 -0.10
C THR A 49 -2.39 4.64 -0.70
N HIS A 50 -1.65 3.87 0.12
CA HIS A 50 -0.83 2.76 -0.39
C HIS A 50 -1.67 1.70 -1.13
N MET A 51 -2.95 1.60 -0.80
CA MET A 51 -3.85 0.63 -1.43
C MET A 51 -4.00 0.87 -2.94
N PHE A 52 -3.77 2.09 -3.37
CA PHE A 52 -3.96 2.52 -4.77
C PHE A 52 -2.63 2.71 -5.49
N MET A 53 -1.50 2.44 -4.83
CA MET A 53 -0.17 2.61 -5.43
C MET A 53 0.36 1.27 -5.92
N HIS A 54 0.96 1.29 -7.10
CA HIS A 54 1.47 0.09 -7.75
C HIS A 54 2.88 0.34 -8.27
N GLY A 55 3.79 -0.60 -8.01
CA GLY A 55 5.18 -0.46 -8.38
C GLY A 55 5.49 -0.66 -9.85
N GLY A 56 4.54 -1.20 -10.64
CA GLY A 56 4.75 -1.41 -12.05
C GLY A 56 3.51 -1.90 -12.76
N PHE A 57 3.60 -2.00 -14.09
CA PHE A 57 2.46 -2.37 -14.93
C PHE A 57 1.93 -3.76 -14.60
N SER A 58 2.80 -4.73 -14.40
CA SER A 58 2.38 -6.10 -14.07
C SER A 58 1.62 -6.14 -12.75
N HIS A 59 2.08 -5.38 -11.76
CA HIS A 59 1.46 -5.33 -10.44
C HIS A 59 0.04 -4.79 -10.54
N ILE A 60 -0.15 -3.65 -11.23
CA ILE A 60 -1.50 -3.09 -11.39
C ILE A 60 -2.40 -4.01 -12.21
N LEU A 61 -1.85 -4.64 -13.26
CA LEU A 61 -2.63 -5.55 -14.11
C LEU A 61 -3.20 -6.71 -13.31
N PHE A 62 -2.37 -7.38 -12.50
CA PHE A 62 -2.81 -8.48 -11.66
C PHE A 62 -3.80 -8.04 -10.59
N ASN A 63 -3.56 -6.91 -9.96
CA ASN A 63 -4.48 -6.38 -8.94
C ASN A 63 -5.82 -6.01 -9.54
N MET A 64 -5.84 -5.38 -10.71
CA MET A 64 -7.10 -5.01 -11.36
C MET A 64 -7.85 -6.24 -11.85
N PHE A 65 -7.15 -7.24 -12.34
CA PHE A 65 -7.77 -8.50 -12.72
C PHE A 65 -8.42 -9.19 -11.52
N ALA A 66 -7.73 -9.25 -10.40
CA ALA A 66 -8.27 -9.84 -9.17
C ALA A 66 -9.46 -9.03 -8.65
N LEU A 67 -9.35 -7.71 -8.66
CA LEU A 67 -10.44 -6.84 -8.24
C LEU A 67 -11.67 -7.02 -9.13
N TYR A 68 -11.48 -7.08 -10.43
CA TYR A 68 -12.58 -7.33 -11.36
C TYR A 68 -13.22 -8.71 -11.12
N SER A 69 -12.39 -9.75 -11.05
CA SER A 69 -12.88 -11.13 -10.99
C SER A 69 -13.55 -11.45 -9.66
N PHE A 70 -12.86 -11.17 -8.55
CA PHE A 70 -13.36 -11.50 -7.22
C PHE A 70 -14.22 -10.41 -6.63
N GLY A 71 -13.84 -9.15 -6.84
CA GLY A 71 -14.58 -8.02 -6.31
C GLY A 71 -15.99 -7.93 -6.86
N SER A 72 -16.17 -8.16 -8.15
CA SER A 72 -17.50 -8.13 -8.76
C SER A 72 -18.42 -9.18 -8.17
N VAL A 73 -17.91 -10.39 -7.92
CA VAL A 73 -18.69 -11.45 -7.30
C VAL A 73 -19.06 -11.06 -5.86
N LEU A 74 -18.11 -10.56 -5.09
CA LEU A 74 -18.36 -10.15 -3.71
C LEU A 74 -19.35 -8.97 -3.63
N GLU A 75 -19.23 -8.02 -4.52
CA GLU A 75 -20.17 -6.89 -4.55
C GLU A 75 -21.58 -7.36 -4.92
N GLN A 76 -21.72 -8.29 -5.85
CA GLN A 76 -23.02 -8.88 -6.19
C GLN A 76 -23.65 -9.60 -5.00
N MET A 77 -22.83 -10.28 -4.20
CA MET A 77 -23.32 -11.03 -3.04
C MET A 77 -23.66 -10.14 -1.86
N TRP A 78 -22.86 -9.12 -1.61
CA TRP A 78 -22.95 -8.33 -0.37
C TRP A 78 -23.52 -6.93 -0.56
N GLY A 79 -23.56 -6.45 -1.80
CA GLY A 79 -23.88 -5.06 -2.10
C GLY A 79 -22.65 -4.16 -2.00
N GLY A 80 -22.74 -2.98 -2.60
CA GLY A 80 -21.61 -2.07 -2.73
C GLY A 80 -21.07 -1.56 -1.40
N LYS A 81 -21.96 -1.24 -0.46
CA LYS A 81 -21.57 -0.69 0.84
C LYS A 81 -20.73 -1.69 1.64
N LYS A 82 -21.18 -2.94 1.75
CA LYS A 82 -20.42 -3.96 2.47
C LYS A 82 -19.12 -4.29 1.76
N PHE A 83 -19.14 -4.32 0.43
CA PHE A 83 -17.95 -4.61 -0.34
C PHE A 83 -16.87 -3.53 -0.13
N ILE A 84 -17.23 -2.24 -0.18
CA ILE A 84 -16.24 -1.17 -0.01
C ILE A 84 -15.67 -1.17 1.41
N ILE A 85 -16.49 -1.45 2.41
CA ILE A 85 -16.01 -1.58 3.79
C ILE A 85 -15.01 -2.74 3.89
N PHE A 86 -15.34 -3.88 3.29
CA PHE A 86 -14.45 -5.04 3.27
C PHE A 86 -13.13 -4.70 2.57
N TYR A 87 -13.20 -4.02 1.43
CA TYR A 87 -12.02 -3.62 0.67
C TYR A 87 -11.09 -2.72 1.50
N ILE A 88 -11.65 -1.71 2.14
CA ILE A 88 -10.87 -0.79 2.98
C ILE A 88 -10.29 -1.52 4.19
N LEU A 89 -11.08 -2.38 4.85
CA LEU A 89 -10.59 -3.14 6.00
C LEU A 89 -9.46 -4.08 5.63
N CYS A 90 -9.52 -4.72 4.47
CA CYS A 90 -8.43 -5.57 3.98
C CYS A 90 -7.17 -4.75 3.73
N GLY A 91 -7.31 -3.55 3.14
CA GLY A 91 -6.18 -2.66 2.92
C GLY A 91 -5.55 -2.17 4.21
N LEU A 92 -6.37 -1.79 5.18
CA LEU A 92 -5.88 -1.38 6.50
C LEU A 92 -5.22 -2.54 7.24
N GLY A 93 -5.81 -3.75 7.14
CA GLY A 93 -5.22 -4.95 7.72
C GLY A 93 -3.87 -5.26 7.12
N ALA A 94 -3.73 -5.11 5.81
CA ALA A 94 -2.45 -5.28 5.13
C ALA A 94 -1.43 -4.24 5.60
N ALA A 95 -1.85 -2.99 5.80
CA ALA A 95 -0.98 -1.93 6.32
C ALA A 95 -0.49 -2.25 7.74
N VAL A 96 -1.39 -2.74 8.59
CA VAL A 96 -1.04 -3.14 9.96
C VAL A 96 -0.04 -4.30 9.95
N LEU A 97 -0.29 -5.31 9.14
CA LEU A 97 0.59 -6.47 9.04
C LEU A 97 1.97 -6.06 8.50
N HIS A 98 1.99 -5.25 7.45
CA HIS A 98 3.23 -4.74 6.87
C HIS A 98 4.03 -3.94 7.90
N THR A 99 3.36 -3.07 8.65
CA THR A 99 3.99 -2.27 9.70
C THR A 99 4.53 -3.16 10.82
N ALA A 100 3.78 -4.19 11.23
CA ALA A 100 4.22 -5.11 12.28
C ALA A 100 5.47 -5.89 11.87
N VAL A 101 5.49 -6.39 10.63
CA VAL A 101 6.66 -7.12 10.10
C VAL A 101 7.86 -6.18 10.01
N ASN A 102 7.67 -4.97 9.51
CA ASN A 102 8.74 -3.99 9.42
C ASN A 102 9.24 -3.57 10.80
N TYR A 103 8.35 -3.43 11.77
CA TYR A 103 8.73 -3.12 13.15
C TYR A 103 9.72 -4.17 13.69
N TRP A 104 9.38 -5.45 13.52
CA TRP A 104 10.24 -6.52 13.97
C TRP A 104 11.58 -6.52 13.25
N GLN A 105 11.56 -6.38 11.90
CA GLN A 105 12.77 -6.38 11.09
C GLN A 105 13.66 -5.18 11.39
N VAL A 106 13.09 -3.98 11.52
CA VAL A 106 13.85 -2.76 11.78
C VAL A 106 14.52 -2.84 13.15
N HIS A 107 13.80 -3.27 14.19
CA HIS A 107 14.36 -3.36 15.52
C HIS A 107 15.41 -4.46 15.65
N ASP A 108 15.25 -5.56 14.92
CA ASP A 108 16.26 -6.61 14.86
C ASP A 108 17.55 -6.10 14.22
N VAL A 109 17.43 -5.40 13.09
CA VAL A 109 18.58 -4.80 12.41
C VAL A 109 19.22 -3.71 13.28
N MET A 110 18.42 -2.87 13.92
CA MET A 110 18.93 -1.82 14.79
C MET A 110 19.75 -2.41 15.95
N ASN A 111 19.25 -3.47 16.59
CA ASN A 111 19.99 -4.13 17.66
C ASN A 111 21.34 -4.65 17.17
N THR A 112 21.35 -5.29 16.01
CA THR A 112 22.57 -5.82 15.40
C THR A 112 23.55 -4.69 15.07
N LEU A 113 23.08 -3.61 14.47
CA LEU A 113 23.93 -2.49 14.06
C LEU A 113 24.42 -1.69 15.25
N ASN A 114 23.59 -1.52 16.30
CA ASN A 114 24.03 -0.85 17.53
C ASN A 114 25.16 -1.59 18.21
N LEU A 115 25.13 -2.92 18.17
CA LEU A 115 26.23 -3.74 18.69
C LEU A 115 27.52 -3.52 17.89
N ASN A 116 27.43 -3.08 16.65
CA ASN A 116 28.58 -2.79 15.79
C ASN A 116 28.94 -1.29 15.75
N GLY A 117 28.37 -0.48 16.65
CA GLY A 117 28.75 0.92 16.81
C GLY A 117 27.96 1.93 15.97
N PHE A 118 26.91 1.52 15.26
CA PHE A 118 26.07 2.44 14.51
C PHE A 118 25.09 3.15 15.44
N THR A 119 24.79 4.42 15.15
CA THR A 119 23.79 5.18 15.89
C THR A 119 22.42 4.96 15.31
N ASN A 120 21.35 5.15 16.12
CA ASN A 120 19.98 5.04 15.64
C ASN A 120 19.70 6.02 14.50
N ALA A 121 20.22 7.25 14.58
CA ALA A 121 20.03 8.25 13.53
C ALA A 121 20.60 7.79 12.18
N SER A 122 21.80 7.19 12.19
CA SER A 122 22.41 6.66 10.97
C SER A 122 21.60 5.51 10.38
N ILE A 123 21.05 4.65 11.23
CA ILE A 123 20.24 3.51 10.82
C ILE A 123 18.96 4.00 10.15
N TYR A 124 18.26 4.98 10.74
CA TYR A 124 17.04 5.53 10.16
C TYR A 124 17.30 6.23 8.83
N GLU A 125 18.43 6.89 8.70
CA GLU A 125 18.80 7.51 7.43
C GLU A 125 18.95 6.48 6.31
N LEU A 126 19.55 5.33 6.60
CA LEU A 126 19.67 4.25 5.63
C LEU A 126 18.30 3.65 5.29
N LEU A 127 17.47 3.43 6.31
CA LEU A 127 16.14 2.85 6.13
C LEU A 127 15.21 3.75 5.32
N ASP A 128 15.34 5.06 5.46
CA ASP A 128 14.54 6.01 4.67
C ASP A 128 14.74 5.81 3.16
N LYS A 129 15.92 5.34 2.76
CA LYS A 129 16.23 5.11 1.35
C LYS A 129 15.79 3.75 0.84
N THR A 130 15.55 2.78 1.73
CA THR A 130 15.37 1.39 1.34
C THR A 130 14.02 0.78 1.73
N MET A 131 13.34 1.33 2.72
CA MET A 131 12.09 0.79 3.26
C MET A 131 10.89 1.50 2.67
N ILE A 132 10.72 1.38 1.37
CA ILE A 132 9.57 1.92 0.63
C ILE A 132 8.64 0.77 0.30
N ASP A 133 7.35 0.97 0.56
CA ASP A 133 6.33 -0.03 0.27
C ASP A 133 5.96 -0.10 -1.22
#